data_4b429cb63df9f8b4d2b80b548e2e4b4d
#
_entry.id   4b429cb63df9f8b4d2b80b548e2e4b4d
#
_cell.length_a   1.000
_cell.length_b   1.000
_cell.length_c   1.000
_cell.angle_alpha   90.00
_cell.angle_beta   90.00
_cell.angle_gamma   90.00
#
_symmetry.space_group_name_H-M   'P 1'
#
loop_
_entity.id
_entity.type
_entity.pdbx_description
1 polymer ?
#
loop_
_entity_poly.entity_id
_entity_poly.type
_entity_poly.pdbx_seq_one_letter_code
_entity_poly.pdbx_strand_id
1 'polypeptide(L)'
;NPFAYIRSEKDILKLVTTLISNTKGEGKAGDEFWTKAETLLYTALIGYIYFEAPAHEQNFSTLIEFINASEVREDDEDFKNAVDLMFDTLEEKDPQHFAVRQYKKYKLAAGKTAKSILISCGARLACFDIKELRELTSYDEMELDTLGDRKTALFIIISDTDDTFNFLVSMAYTQLFNLLCDKADDVYGGRLPVHVRCLIDEAANIGQIPKLEKLMATIRSREISACLVLQAQSQLKALYKDNADTIIGNCDSAIFLGGKEKTTLKDLSETLGKETIDMFNTSDTRGQQRSYGLNYQKLGKELMSIDELAVLDGGKCILQLRGVRPFLSDKYDITQHPNYQYLSDYDKRNTLNIEKYLSTKLKPKADEVYDVYEINLTAEPETA
;
A
#
# COMPACT_ATOMS: atom_id res chain seq x y z
N ASN A 1 13.66 -3.73 -3.90
CA ASN A 1 13.51 -5.19 -3.97
C ASN A 1 12.74 -5.70 -2.74
N PRO A 2 11.50 -6.24 -2.91
CA PRO A 2 10.71 -6.74 -1.79
C PRO A 2 11.31 -7.94 -1.05
N PHE A 3 12.16 -8.73 -1.69
CA PHE A 3 12.85 -9.85 -1.03
C PHE A 3 13.87 -9.38 0.01
N ALA A 4 14.47 -8.20 -0.16
CA ALA A 4 15.43 -7.65 0.79
C ALA A 4 14.83 -7.41 2.19
N TYR A 5 13.51 -7.36 2.31
CA TYR A 5 12.78 -7.11 3.55
C TYR A 5 12.13 -8.35 4.15
N ILE A 6 12.39 -9.52 3.60
CA ILE A 6 11.97 -10.80 4.19
C ILE A 6 12.98 -11.16 5.29
N ARG A 7 12.50 -11.41 6.49
CA ARG A 7 13.32 -11.82 7.66
C ARG A 7 12.86 -13.13 8.26
N SER A 8 11.66 -13.58 7.87
CA SER A 8 11.02 -14.77 8.44
C SER A 8 9.99 -15.36 7.49
N GLU A 9 9.57 -16.60 7.75
CA GLU A 9 8.45 -17.27 7.08
C GLU A 9 7.16 -16.41 7.13
N LYS A 10 6.96 -15.69 8.23
CA LYS A 10 5.82 -14.78 8.41
C LYS A 10 5.83 -13.64 7.39
N ASP A 11 6.99 -13.12 7.03
CA ASP A 11 7.11 -12.03 6.07
C ASP A 11 6.86 -12.51 4.64
N ILE A 12 7.26 -13.77 4.33
CA ILE A 12 6.89 -14.42 3.07
C ILE A 12 5.36 -14.46 2.93
N LEU A 13 4.64 -14.91 3.98
CA LEU A 13 3.18 -14.95 3.97
C LEU A 13 2.54 -13.57 3.79
N LYS A 14 3.11 -12.53 4.42
CA LYS A 14 2.63 -11.14 4.27
C LYS A 14 2.86 -10.63 2.84
N LEU A 15 4.04 -10.89 2.27
CA LEU A 15 4.38 -10.51 0.90
C LEU A 15 3.41 -11.14 -0.10
N VAL A 16 3.18 -12.46 0.00
CA VAL A 16 2.24 -13.19 -0.85
C VAL A 16 0.80 -12.66 -0.68
N THR A 17 0.38 -12.42 0.56
CA THR A 17 -0.96 -11.87 0.82
C THR A 17 -1.14 -10.51 0.16
N THR A 18 -0.14 -9.63 0.26
CA THR A 18 -0.19 -8.30 -0.35
C THR A 18 -0.20 -8.37 -1.87
N LEU A 19 0.65 -9.22 -2.45
CA LEU A 19 0.67 -9.46 -3.89
C LEU A 19 -0.70 -9.91 -4.41
N ILE A 20 -1.25 -10.96 -3.83
CA ILE A 20 -2.53 -11.54 -4.27
C ILE A 20 -3.69 -10.54 -4.07
N SER A 21 -3.71 -9.80 -2.95
CA SER A 21 -4.79 -8.85 -2.66
C SER A 21 -4.85 -7.71 -3.68
N ASN A 22 -3.71 -7.27 -4.20
CA ASN A 22 -3.59 -6.12 -5.08
C ASN A 22 -3.47 -6.46 -6.58
N THR A 23 -3.38 -7.74 -6.92
CA THR A 23 -3.33 -8.19 -8.33
C THR A 23 -4.58 -8.98 -8.73
N LYS A 24 -5.67 -8.85 -7.97
CA LYS A 24 -6.98 -9.42 -8.35
C LYS A 24 -7.56 -8.59 -9.49
N GLY A 25 -7.90 -9.24 -10.60
CA GLY A 25 -8.67 -8.59 -11.67
C GLY A 25 -10.07 -8.15 -11.18
N GLU A 26 -10.74 -7.28 -11.94
CA GLU A 26 -12.08 -6.74 -11.63
C GLU A 26 -13.21 -7.80 -11.60
N GLY A 27 -12.89 -9.09 -11.69
CA GLY A 27 -13.85 -10.20 -11.60
C GLY A 27 -14.49 -10.32 -10.20
N LYS A 28 -15.70 -10.88 -10.15
CA LYS A 28 -16.37 -11.32 -8.90
C LYS A 28 -15.37 -12.08 -8.04
N ALA A 29 -15.42 -11.84 -6.73
CA ALA A 29 -14.55 -12.46 -5.72
C ALA A 29 -14.20 -13.89 -6.15
N GLY A 30 -12.96 -14.06 -6.61
CA GLY A 30 -12.49 -15.34 -7.16
C GLY A 30 -12.70 -16.43 -6.13
N ASP A 31 -13.03 -17.61 -6.59
CA ASP A 31 -13.24 -18.76 -5.73
C ASP A 31 -12.10 -18.82 -4.69
N GLU A 32 -12.47 -18.88 -3.43
CA GLU A 32 -11.53 -18.93 -2.29
C GLU A 32 -10.49 -20.03 -2.48
N PHE A 33 -10.88 -21.09 -3.19
CA PHE A 33 -10.00 -22.20 -3.54
C PHE A 33 -8.79 -21.72 -4.38
N TRP A 34 -9.04 -20.95 -5.47
CA TRP A 34 -7.97 -20.48 -6.36
C TRP A 34 -6.98 -19.59 -5.61
N THR A 35 -7.50 -18.63 -4.84
CA THR A 35 -6.68 -17.74 -4.02
C THR A 35 -5.80 -18.51 -3.03
N LYS A 36 -6.35 -19.56 -2.39
CA LYS A 36 -5.58 -20.41 -1.47
C LYS A 36 -4.52 -21.23 -2.19
N ALA A 37 -4.84 -21.78 -3.37
CA ALA A 37 -3.89 -22.57 -4.14
C ALA A 37 -2.73 -21.72 -4.69
N GLU A 38 -3.02 -20.53 -5.22
CA GLU A 38 -2.00 -19.54 -5.61
C GLU A 38 -1.12 -19.14 -4.43
N THR A 39 -1.72 -18.93 -3.26
CA THR A 39 -0.98 -18.61 -2.03
C THR A 39 0.03 -19.71 -1.69
N LEU A 40 -0.36 -20.99 -1.79
CA LEU A 40 0.53 -22.11 -1.53
C LEU A 40 1.71 -22.13 -2.49
N LEU A 41 1.46 -21.97 -3.80
CA LEU A 41 2.52 -21.97 -4.80
C LEU A 41 3.47 -20.80 -4.61
N TYR A 42 2.98 -19.56 -4.53
CA TYR A 42 3.85 -18.40 -4.28
C TYR A 42 4.63 -18.51 -2.98
N THR A 43 4.01 -19.00 -1.90
CA THR A 43 4.69 -19.20 -0.63
C THR A 43 5.80 -20.24 -0.72
N ALA A 44 5.59 -21.30 -1.50
CA ALA A 44 6.61 -22.32 -1.74
C ALA A 44 7.78 -21.75 -2.55
N LEU A 45 7.50 -21.10 -3.69
CA LEU A 45 8.53 -20.58 -4.59
C LEU A 45 9.33 -19.44 -3.94
N ILE A 46 8.64 -18.46 -3.33
CA ILE A 46 9.32 -17.36 -2.63
C ILE A 46 10.11 -17.89 -1.44
N GLY A 47 9.56 -18.87 -0.71
CA GLY A 47 10.28 -19.54 0.38
C GLY A 47 11.54 -20.24 -0.10
N TYR A 48 11.48 -20.97 -1.21
CA TYR A 48 12.66 -21.59 -1.81
C TYR A 48 13.71 -20.55 -2.18
N ILE A 49 13.32 -19.51 -2.92
CA ILE A 49 14.23 -18.45 -3.35
C ILE A 49 14.85 -17.74 -2.15
N TYR A 50 14.09 -17.45 -1.10
CA TYR A 50 14.62 -16.76 0.07
C TYR A 50 15.63 -17.61 0.87
N PHE A 51 15.38 -18.90 1.06
CA PHE A 51 16.21 -19.75 1.91
C PHE A 51 17.40 -20.39 1.17
N GLU A 52 17.22 -20.73 -0.12
CA GLU A 52 18.18 -21.57 -0.85
C GLU A 52 18.91 -20.81 -1.96
N ALA A 53 18.34 -19.74 -2.53
CA ALA A 53 18.97 -19.01 -3.60
C ALA A 53 20.02 -17.98 -3.08
N PRO A 54 21.08 -17.72 -3.85
CA PRO A 54 22.05 -16.68 -3.52
C PRO A 54 21.36 -15.28 -3.55
N ALA A 55 21.91 -14.34 -2.79
CA ALA A 55 21.28 -13.03 -2.57
C ALA A 55 20.94 -12.25 -3.87
N HIS A 56 21.75 -12.39 -4.92
CA HIS A 56 21.50 -11.70 -6.20
C HIS A 56 20.33 -12.31 -7.01
N GLU A 57 19.92 -13.53 -6.68
CA GLU A 57 18.75 -14.22 -7.27
C GLU A 57 17.49 -14.04 -6.43
N GLN A 58 17.57 -13.46 -5.25
CA GLN A 58 16.41 -13.22 -4.38
C GLN A 58 15.60 -12.00 -4.88
N ASN A 59 14.82 -12.20 -5.94
CA ASN A 59 14.02 -11.17 -6.59
C ASN A 59 12.85 -11.75 -7.40
N PHE A 60 11.99 -10.88 -7.95
CA PHE A 60 10.84 -11.28 -8.76
C PHE A 60 11.22 -11.89 -10.11
N SER A 61 12.38 -11.55 -10.69
CA SER A 61 12.81 -12.17 -11.94
C SER A 61 12.99 -13.67 -11.77
N THR A 62 13.67 -14.08 -10.70
CA THR A 62 13.84 -15.51 -10.35
C THR A 62 12.49 -16.19 -10.08
N LEU A 63 11.56 -15.50 -9.39
CA LEU A 63 10.22 -16.05 -9.17
C LEU A 63 9.48 -16.35 -10.47
N ILE A 64 9.58 -15.47 -11.48
CA ILE A 64 8.98 -15.66 -12.79
C ILE A 64 9.64 -16.84 -13.52
N GLU A 65 10.96 -16.95 -13.44
CA GLU A 65 11.68 -18.07 -14.03
C GLU A 65 11.23 -19.41 -13.42
N PHE A 66 11.02 -19.46 -12.08
CA PHE A 66 10.46 -20.64 -11.43
C PHE A 66 9.05 -20.97 -11.93
N ILE A 67 8.17 -19.97 -12.09
CA ILE A 67 6.82 -20.18 -12.61
C ILE A 67 6.88 -20.69 -14.05
N ASN A 68 7.74 -20.12 -14.89
CA ASN A 68 7.91 -20.53 -16.28
C ASN A 68 8.50 -21.94 -16.40
N ALA A 69 9.38 -22.33 -15.48
CA ALA A 69 9.98 -23.66 -15.43
C ALA A 69 9.06 -24.73 -14.80
N SER A 70 7.93 -24.31 -14.18
CA SER A 70 6.95 -25.19 -13.54
C SER A 70 5.95 -25.77 -14.55
N GLU A 71 6.44 -26.38 -15.65
CA GLU A 71 5.58 -27.00 -16.65
C GLU A 71 4.76 -28.15 -16.05
N VAL A 72 3.45 -28.20 -16.41
CA VAL A 72 2.56 -29.32 -16.02
C VAL A 72 2.08 -30.03 -17.29
N ARG A 73 2.27 -31.35 -17.35
CA ARG A 73 1.73 -32.21 -18.39
C ARG A 73 0.46 -32.88 -17.89
N GLU A 74 -0.61 -32.82 -18.71
CA GLU A 74 -1.90 -33.41 -18.38
C GLU A 74 -1.98 -34.91 -18.66
N ASP A 75 -1.12 -35.37 -19.56
CA ASP A 75 -1.05 -36.73 -20.10
C ASP A 75 -0.03 -37.61 -19.38
N ASP A 76 0.77 -37.04 -18.47
CA ASP A 76 1.81 -37.74 -17.72
C ASP A 76 1.83 -37.25 -16.24
N GLU A 77 1.19 -38.03 -15.38
CA GLU A 77 1.13 -37.73 -13.95
C GLU A 77 2.47 -37.89 -13.21
N ASP A 78 3.39 -38.69 -13.76
CA ASP A 78 4.72 -38.93 -13.22
C ASP A 78 5.75 -37.92 -13.71
N PHE A 79 5.36 -37.02 -14.62
CA PHE A 79 6.25 -35.99 -15.15
C PHE A 79 6.74 -35.03 -14.04
N LYS A 80 8.04 -34.90 -13.91
CA LYS A 80 8.71 -33.96 -13.02
C LYS A 80 9.40 -32.88 -13.84
N ASN A 81 8.98 -31.63 -13.63
CA ASN A 81 9.66 -30.47 -14.19
C ASN A 81 10.93 -30.11 -13.38
N ALA A 82 11.70 -29.12 -13.86
CA ALA A 82 12.95 -28.70 -13.18
C ALA A 82 12.71 -28.23 -11.73
N VAL A 83 11.60 -27.54 -11.47
CA VAL A 83 11.25 -27.05 -10.13
C VAL A 83 10.88 -28.22 -9.20
N ASP A 84 10.16 -29.23 -9.71
CA ASP A 84 9.89 -30.47 -8.96
C ASP A 84 11.18 -31.12 -8.47
N LEU A 85 12.17 -31.25 -9.36
CA LEU A 85 13.47 -31.88 -9.02
C LEU A 85 14.25 -31.05 -7.96
N MET A 86 14.15 -29.72 -8.04
CA MET A 86 14.76 -28.85 -7.03
C MET A 86 14.10 -29.03 -5.65
N PHE A 87 12.78 -29.12 -5.61
CA PHE A 87 12.05 -29.37 -4.37
C PHE A 87 12.26 -30.80 -3.82
N ASP A 88 12.37 -31.80 -4.70
CA ASP A 88 12.72 -33.16 -4.28
C ASP A 88 14.11 -33.20 -3.60
N THR A 89 15.10 -32.52 -4.22
CA THR A 89 16.46 -32.41 -3.66
C THR A 89 16.45 -31.71 -2.30
N LEU A 90 15.65 -30.66 -2.15
CA LEU A 90 15.51 -29.96 -0.88
C LEU A 90 14.79 -30.81 0.17
N GLU A 91 13.78 -31.60 -0.24
CA GLU A 91 13.08 -32.53 0.64
C GLU A 91 13.99 -33.64 1.16
N GLU A 92 14.89 -34.15 0.32
CA GLU A 92 15.89 -35.15 0.77
C GLU A 92 16.81 -34.60 1.86
N LYS A 93 17.14 -33.30 1.79
CA LYS A 93 18.00 -32.61 2.78
C LYS A 93 17.22 -32.26 4.05
N ASP A 94 16.04 -31.66 3.90
CA ASP A 94 15.17 -31.23 5.00
C ASP A 94 13.69 -31.43 4.67
N PRO A 95 13.12 -32.59 5.04
CA PRO A 95 11.69 -32.87 4.83
C PRO A 95 10.73 -31.91 5.55
N GLN A 96 11.21 -31.18 6.57
CA GLN A 96 10.43 -30.21 7.33
C GLN A 96 10.60 -28.78 6.85
N HIS A 97 11.40 -28.56 5.82
CA HIS A 97 11.63 -27.23 5.26
C HIS A 97 10.31 -26.52 4.92
N PHE A 98 10.22 -25.25 5.28
CA PHE A 98 8.98 -24.46 5.10
C PHE A 98 8.47 -24.49 3.66
N ALA A 99 9.36 -24.23 2.67
CA ALA A 99 8.99 -24.20 1.26
C ALA A 99 8.51 -25.57 0.76
N VAL A 100 9.18 -26.67 1.17
CA VAL A 100 8.79 -28.05 0.83
C VAL A 100 7.38 -28.35 1.31
N ARG A 101 7.07 -28.00 2.56
CA ARG A 101 5.72 -28.22 3.13
C ARG A 101 4.63 -27.47 2.36
N GLN A 102 4.90 -26.27 1.87
CA GLN A 102 3.94 -25.51 1.05
C GLN A 102 3.81 -26.11 -0.34
N TYR A 103 4.94 -26.48 -0.95
CA TYR A 103 4.96 -27.10 -2.27
C TYR A 103 4.20 -28.42 -2.32
N LYS A 104 4.40 -29.30 -1.34
CA LYS A 104 3.63 -30.55 -1.20
C LYS A 104 2.12 -30.32 -1.16
N LYS A 105 1.66 -29.28 -0.46
CA LYS A 105 0.23 -28.95 -0.42
C LYS A 105 -0.28 -28.48 -1.78
N TYR A 106 0.52 -27.69 -2.51
CA TYR A 106 0.21 -27.29 -3.86
C TYR A 106 0.13 -28.49 -4.80
N LYS A 107 1.06 -29.43 -4.72
CA LYS A 107 1.12 -30.64 -5.56
C LYS A 107 -0.05 -31.62 -5.32
N LEU A 108 -0.89 -31.41 -4.31
CA LEU A 108 -2.17 -32.12 -4.19
C LEU A 108 -3.17 -31.75 -5.28
N ALA A 109 -2.97 -30.61 -5.96
CA ALA A 109 -3.72 -30.24 -7.15
C ALA A 109 -3.17 -31.01 -8.37
N ALA A 110 -3.99 -31.81 -9.01
CA ALA A 110 -3.57 -32.64 -10.12
C ALA A 110 -3.89 -32.00 -11.49
N GLY A 111 -3.09 -32.32 -12.50
CA GLY A 111 -3.33 -32.09 -13.93
C GLY A 111 -3.87 -30.71 -14.27
N LYS A 112 -5.09 -30.63 -14.79
CA LYS A 112 -5.72 -29.37 -15.24
C LYS A 112 -5.80 -28.30 -14.16
N THR A 113 -6.01 -28.70 -12.89
CA THR A 113 -6.10 -27.75 -11.78
C THR A 113 -4.74 -27.11 -11.51
N ALA A 114 -3.66 -27.87 -11.47
CA ALA A 114 -2.30 -27.35 -11.28
C ALA A 114 -1.90 -26.40 -12.42
N LYS A 115 -2.21 -26.76 -13.68
CA LYS A 115 -1.98 -25.90 -14.85
C LYS A 115 -2.75 -24.59 -14.76
N SER A 116 -4.01 -24.62 -14.33
CA SER A 116 -4.83 -23.40 -14.17
C SER A 116 -4.28 -22.50 -13.05
N ILE A 117 -3.76 -23.06 -11.94
CA ILE A 117 -3.10 -22.29 -10.87
C ILE A 117 -1.84 -21.61 -11.42
N LEU A 118 -1.01 -22.32 -12.18
CA LEU A 118 0.21 -21.75 -12.79
C LEU A 118 -0.12 -20.60 -13.75
N ILE A 119 -1.12 -20.77 -14.61
CA ILE A 119 -1.57 -19.71 -15.52
C ILE A 119 -2.03 -18.48 -14.73
N SER A 120 -2.79 -18.68 -13.66
CA SER A 120 -3.26 -17.58 -12.82
C SER A 120 -2.11 -16.87 -12.11
N CYS A 121 -1.14 -17.61 -11.57
CA CYS A 121 0.07 -17.03 -10.99
C CYS A 121 0.89 -16.25 -12.04
N GLY A 122 1.12 -16.82 -13.21
CA GLY A 122 1.83 -16.13 -14.30
C GLY A 122 1.13 -14.84 -14.71
N ALA A 123 -0.19 -14.86 -14.84
CA ALA A 123 -0.99 -13.69 -15.22
C ALA A 123 -0.88 -12.53 -14.20
N ARG A 124 -0.79 -12.83 -12.88
CA ARG A 124 -0.60 -11.82 -11.85
C ARG A 124 0.78 -11.14 -11.91
N LEU A 125 1.77 -11.81 -12.44
CA LEU A 125 3.14 -11.30 -12.56
C LEU A 125 3.47 -10.82 -13.98
N ALA A 126 2.49 -10.78 -14.89
CA ALA A 126 2.71 -10.38 -16.29
C ALA A 126 3.31 -8.97 -16.44
N CYS A 127 3.05 -8.06 -15.49
CA CYS A 127 3.66 -6.73 -15.49
C CYS A 127 5.20 -6.79 -15.37
N PHE A 128 5.77 -7.84 -14.78
CA PHE A 128 7.22 -8.03 -14.71
C PHE A 128 7.86 -8.52 -16.02
N ASP A 129 7.09 -8.74 -17.08
CA ASP A 129 7.65 -8.88 -18.43
C ASP A 129 8.26 -7.56 -18.92
N ILE A 130 7.89 -6.45 -18.31
CA ILE A 130 8.51 -5.15 -18.52
C ILE A 130 9.90 -5.15 -17.90
N LYS A 131 10.92 -4.97 -18.75
CA LYS A 131 12.33 -5.03 -18.36
C LYS A 131 12.68 -4.03 -17.25
N GLU A 132 12.21 -2.80 -17.40
CA GLU A 132 12.46 -1.70 -16.46
C GLU A 132 11.90 -2.02 -15.06
N LEU A 133 10.76 -2.69 -14.99
CA LEU A 133 10.17 -3.10 -13.72
C LEU A 133 11.00 -4.19 -13.03
N ARG A 134 11.49 -5.17 -13.80
CA ARG A 134 12.41 -6.19 -13.27
C ARG A 134 13.70 -5.60 -12.74
N GLU A 135 14.30 -4.68 -13.49
CA GLU A 135 15.51 -3.97 -13.06
C GLU A 135 15.26 -3.17 -11.78
N LEU A 136 14.15 -2.42 -11.72
CA LEU A 136 13.77 -1.60 -10.55
C LEU A 136 13.60 -2.43 -9.28
N THR A 137 13.10 -3.67 -9.40
CA THR A 137 12.80 -4.54 -8.25
C THR A 137 13.89 -5.56 -7.95
N SER A 138 15.00 -5.60 -8.73
CA SER A 138 16.05 -6.60 -8.58
C SER A 138 16.98 -6.35 -7.39
N TYR A 139 17.15 -5.10 -6.99
CA TYR A 139 18.03 -4.70 -5.87
C TYR A 139 17.32 -3.69 -4.96
N ASP A 140 17.83 -3.49 -3.75
CA ASP A 140 17.27 -2.55 -2.80
C ASP A 140 18.02 -1.22 -2.78
N GLU A 141 17.28 -0.11 -2.89
CA GLU A 141 17.81 1.25 -2.77
C GLU A 141 17.07 2.07 -1.70
N MET A 142 15.93 1.56 -1.20
CA MET A 142 15.06 2.34 -0.32
C MET A 142 15.48 2.28 1.15
N GLU A 143 16.16 1.21 1.56
CA GLU A 143 16.58 0.99 2.96
C GLU A 143 15.42 1.26 3.94
N LEU A 144 14.22 0.69 3.67
CA LEU A 144 12.99 0.98 4.41
C LEU A 144 13.13 0.76 5.92
N ASP A 145 13.98 -0.15 6.33
CA ASP A 145 14.23 -0.48 7.72
C ASP A 145 15.09 0.56 8.46
N THR A 146 15.64 1.56 7.76
CA THR A 146 16.45 2.63 8.36
C THR A 146 15.69 3.96 8.54
N LEU A 147 14.45 4.07 8.04
CA LEU A 147 13.71 5.33 8.02
C LEU A 147 13.43 5.89 9.43
N GLY A 148 13.34 5.03 10.43
CA GLY A 148 13.16 5.43 11.83
C GLY A 148 14.46 5.73 12.61
N ASP A 149 15.63 5.51 12.01
CA ASP A 149 16.93 5.66 12.65
C ASP A 149 17.54 7.06 12.43
N ARG A 150 17.31 7.61 11.26
CA ARG A 150 17.89 8.88 10.81
C ARG A 150 16.85 9.74 10.09
N LYS A 151 17.07 11.04 10.03
CA LYS A 151 16.23 11.97 9.26
C LYS A 151 16.37 11.65 7.77
N THR A 152 15.33 11.12 7.18
CA THR A 152 15.27 10.70 5.78
C THR A 152 13.99 11.21 5.15
N ALA A 153 14.03 11.56 3.85
CA ALA A 153 12.84 11.82 3.04
C ALA A 153 12.83 10.80 1.89
N LEU A 154 11.82 9.93 1.89
CA LEU A 154 11.55 8.98 0.82
C LEU A 154 10.38 9.50 -0.01
N PHE A 155 10.60 9.65 -1.33
CA PHE A 155 9.57 10.04 -2.29
C PHE A 155 9.21 8.85 -3.15
N ILE A 156 7.94 8.44 -3.12
CA ILE A 156 7.38 7.38 -3.97
C ILE A 156 6.48 8.08 -4.98
N ILE A 157 6.90 8.09 -6.24
CA ILE A 157 6.17 8.75 -7.33
C ILE A 157 5.46 7.67 -8.14
N ILE A 158 4.14 7.78 -8.26
CA ILE A 158 3.28 6.88 -9.03
C ILE A 158 2.49 7.66 -10.06
N SER A 159 1.98 6.96 -11.08
CA SER A 159 1.00 7.54 -12.01
C SER A 159 -0.34 7.78 -11.28
N ASP A 160 -1.01 8.87 -11.62
CA ASP A 160 -2.37 9.18 -11.19
C ASP A 160 -3.44 8.59 -12.13
N THR A 161 -3.04 8.16 -13.31
CA THR A 161 -3.92 7.65 -14.38
C THR A 161 -3.77 6.15 -14.65
N ASP A 162 -2.73 5.50 -14.10
CA ASP A 162 -2.41 4.09 -14.33
C ASP A 162 -2.16 3.38 -13.00
N ASP A 163 -2.96 2.38 -12.69
CA ASP A 163 -2.93 1.60 -11.46
C ASP A 163 -2.14 0.28 -11.57
N THR A 164 -1.59 -0.02 -12.75
CA THR A 164 -0.88 -1.27 -13.07
C THR A 164 0.19 -1.64 -12.03
N PHE A 165 0.89 -0.63 -11.48
CA PHE A 165 2.01 -0.82 -10.55
C PHE A 165 1.67 -0.51 -9.09
N ASN A 166 0.42 -0.20 -8.77
CA ASN A 166 0.02 0.20 -7.42
C ASN A 166 0.25 -0.89 -6.37
N PHE A 167 0.23 -2.17 -6.78
CA PHE A 167 0.56 -3.29 -5.90
C PHE A 167 1.98 -3.22 -5.31
N LEU A 168 2.95 -2.64 -6.03
CA LEU A 168 4.31 -2.44 -5.54
C LEU A 168 4.35 -1.41 -4.41
N VAL A 169 3.58 -0.33 -4.54
CA VAL A 169 3.48 0.71 -3.52
C VAL A 169 2.80 0.16 -2.26
N SER A 170 1.71 -0.57 -2.43
CA SER A 170 1.05 -1.28 -1.33
C SER A 170 2.00 -2.26 -0.62
N MET A 171 2.82 -2.97 -1.38
CA MET A 171 3.83 -3.89 -0.87
C MET A 171 4.91 -3.14 -0.08
N ALA A 172 5.43 -2.03 -0.62
CA ALA A 172 6.41 -1.18 0.05
C ALA A 172 5.86 -0.64 1.39
N TYR A 173 4.63 -0.12 1.43
CA TYR A 173 4.01 0.32 2.69
C TYR A 173 3.76 -0.82 3.67
N THR A 174 3.33 -1.98 3.18
CA THR A 174 3.13 -3.16 4.04
C THR A 174 4.45 -3.57 4.71
N GLN A 175 5.53 -3.61 3.94
CA GLN A 175 6.86 -3.93 4.45
C GLN A 175 7.39 -2.83 5.38
N LEU A 176 7.26 -1.57 5.00
CA LEU A 176 7.66 -0.42 5.80
C LEU A 176 7.02 -0.46 7.20
N PHE A 177 5.69 -0.55 7.28
CA PHE A 177 5.01 -0.58 8.58
C PHE A 177 5.43 -1.77 9.44
N ASN A 178 5.59 -2.96 8.84
CA ASN A 178 6.04 -4.14 9.57
C ASN A 178 7.46 -3.97 10.10
N LEU A 179 8.40 -3.54 9.23
CA LEU A 179 9.81 -3.33 9.60
C LEU A 179 9.97 -2.31 10.71
N LEU A 180 9.29 -1.17 10.59
CA LEU A 180 9.38 -0.10 11.58
C LEU A 180 8.71 -0.48 12.91
N CYS A 181 7.59 -1.20 12.87
CA CYS A 181 6.95 -1.69 14.11
C CYS A 181 7.82 -2.73 14.80
N ASP A 182 8.30 -3.73 14.07
CA ASP A 182 9.16 -4.78 14.64
C ASP A 182 10.45 -4.15 15.19
N LYS A 183 11.06 -3.19 14.47
CA LYS A 183 12.27 -2.48 14.94
C LYS A 183 12.01 -1.60 16.16
N ALA A 184 10.88 -0.90 16.21
CA ALA A 184 10.50 -0.12 17.39
C ALA A 184 10.38 -1.01 18.63
N ASP A 185 9.74 -2.18 18.47
CA ASP A 185 9.50 -3.09 19.59
C ASP A 185 10.77 -3.84 20.01
N ASP A 186 11.49 -4.42 19.06
CA ASP A 186 12.60 -5.36 19.33
C ASP A 186 13.93 -4.65 19.58
N VAL A 187 14.18 -3.49 18.94
CA VAL A 187 15.46 -2.77 19.03
C VAL A 187 15.39 -1.58 19.95
N TYR A 188 14.30 -0.80 19.88
CA TYR A 188 14.20 0.50 20.56
C TYR A 188 13.26 0.50 21.77
N GLY A 189 12.80 -0.67 22.23
CA GLY A 189 11.97 -0.77 23.41
C GLY A 189 10.58 -0.14 23.29
N GLY A 190 10.02 -0.15 22.09
CA GLY A 190 8.65 0.25 21.78
C GLY A 190 8.50 1.58 21.03
N ARG A 191 9.60 2.32 20.76
CA ARG A 191 9.51 3.64 20.13
C ARG A 191 10.71 3.97 19.26
N LEU A 192 10.48 4.35 18.01
CA LEU A 192 11.55 4.77 17.11
C LEU A 192 12.23 6.05 17.57
N PRO A 193 13.55 6.20 17.37
CA PRO A 193 14.30 7.42 17.74
C PRO A 193 13.94 8.64 16.88
N VAL A 194 13.52 8.42 15.63
CA VAL A 194 13.06 9.46 14.71
C VAL A 194 11.62 9.17 14.31
N HIS A 195 10.74 10.18 14.47
CA HIS A 195 9.35 10.05 14.04
C HIS A 195 9.24 9.84 12.54
N VAL A 196 8.52 8.81 12.12
CA VAL A 196 8.24 8.52 10.71
C VAL A 196 6.83 8.96 10.36
N ARG A 197 6.70 9.91 9.45
CA ARG A 197 5.42 10.39 8.95
C ARG A 197 5.20 9.91 7.52
N CYS A 198 4.19 9.07 7.32
CA CYS A 198 3.74 8.64 6.01
C CYS A 198 2.67 9.62 5.52
N LEU A 199 3.00 10.43 4.51
CA LEU A 199 2.05 11.30 3.83
C LEU A 199 1.62 10.62 2.53
N ILE A 200 0.39 10.12 2.49
CA ILE A 200 -0.11 9.30 1.40
C ILE A 200 -1.15 10.13 0.64
N ASP A 201 -0.68 10.81 -0.40
CA ASP A 201 -1.55 11.50 -1.33
C ASP A 201 -2.25 10.48 -2.23
N GLU A 202 -3.50 10.74 -2.60
CA GLU A 202 -4.34 9.80 -3.35
C GLU A 202 -4.32 8.38 -2.77
N ALA A 203 -4.58 8.26 -1.45
CA ALA A 203 -4.45 7.01 -0.71
C ALA A 203 -5.31 5.85 -1.26
N ALA A 204 -6.31 6.14 -2.07
CA ALA A 204 -7.09 5.14 -2.77
C ALA A 204 -6.34 4.51 -3.97
N ASN A 205 -5.35 5.20 -4.53
CA ASN A 205 -4.66 4.77 -5.73
C ASN A 205 -3.43 3.88 -5.46
N ILE A 206 -2.98 3.80 -4.20
CA ILE A 206 -1.79 2.99 -3.84
C ILE A 206 -2.08 1.49 -3.67
N GLY A 207 -3.33 1.05 -3.91
CA GLY A 207 -3.77 -0.30 -3.62
C GLY A 207 -4.11 -0.53 -2.14
N GLN A 208 -4.44 -1.77 -1.82
CA GLN A 208 -4.85 -2.15 -0.46
C GLN A 208 -3.62 -2.52 0.39
N ILE A 209 -3.41 -1.81 1.50
CA ILE A 209 -2.47 -2.21 2.55
C ILE A 209 -3.20 -3.18 3.48
N PRO A 210 -2.84 -4.48 3.51
CA PRO A 210 -3.54 -5.46 4.34
C PRO A 210 -3.49 -5.08 5.83
N LYS A 211 -4.66 -5.14 6.49
CA LYS A 211 -4.82 -4.83 7.92
C LYS A 211 -4.48 -3.38 8.30
N LEU A 212 -4.66 -2.42 7.39
CA LEU A 212 -4.41 -1.00 7.66
C LEU A 212 -5.21 -0.51 8.86
N GLU A 213 -6.45 -1.00 9.07
CA GLU A 213 -7.29 -0.66 10.23
C GLU A 213 -6.60 -0.98 11.58
N LYS A 214 -5.83 -2.06 11.64
CA LYS A 214 -5.07 -2.45 12.85
C LYS A 214 -3.79 -1.63 12.98
N LEU A 215 -3.12 -1.37 11.86
CA LEU A 215 -1.92 -0.52 11.84
C LEU A 215 -2.25 0.88 12.36
N MET A 216 -3.28 1.54 11.83
CA MET A 216 -3.70 2.88 12.26
C MET A 216 -3.99 2.97 13.77
N ALA A 217 -4.46 1.89 14.38
CA ALA A 217 -4.70 1.84 15.83
C ALA A 217 -3.41 1.73 16.66
N THR A 218 -2.30 1.23 16.09
CA THR A 218 -1.12 0.79 16.87
C THR A 218 0.16 1.55 16.58
N ILE A 219 0.32 2.14 15.39
CA ILE A 219 1.58 2.79 14.95
C ILE A 219 1.95 4.02 15.76
N ARG A 220 0.98 4.71 16.35
CA ARG A 220 1.18 5.95 17.12
C ARG A 220 2.18 5.78 18.27
N SER A 221 2.06 4.70 19.06
CA SER A 221 2.96 4.43 20.18
C SER A 221 4.42 4.24 19.76
N ARG A 222 4.64 3.86 18.49
CA ARG A 222 5.95 3.57 17.91
C ARG A 222 6.60 4.74 17.17
N GLU A 223 6.09 5.97 17.37
CA GLU A 223 6.53 7.17 16.64
C GLU A 223 6.30 7.07 15.12
N ILE A 224 5.23 6.43 14.70
CA ILE A 224 4.81 6.36 13.31
C ILE A 224 3.44 7.02 13.17
N SER A 225 3.27 7.88 12.17
CA SER A 225 1.98 8.47 11.81
C SER A 225 1.70 8.34 10.33
N ALA A 226 0.41 8.24 9.99
CA ALA A 226 -0.05 8.23 8.61
C ALA A 226 -1.07 9.34 8.39
N CYS A 227 -0.94 10.01 7.26
CA CYS A 227 -1.90 10.99 6.74
C CYS A 227 -2.43 10.45 5.41
N LEU A 228 -3.73 10.14 5.37
CA LEU A 228 -4.40 9.64 4.17
C LEU A 228 -5.14 10.79 3.51
N VAL A 229 -4.78 11.13 2.29
CA VAL A 229 -5.49 12.12 1.49
C VAL A 229 -6.42 11.38 0.50
N LEU A 230 -7.67 11.78 0.45
CA LEU A 230 -8.73 11.14 -0.32
C LEU A 230 -9.56 12.21 -1.04
N GLN A 231 -10.03 11.91 -2.22
CA GLN A 231 -11.01 12.76 -2.91
C GLN A 231 -12.42 12.56 -2.32
N ALA A 232 -12.71 11.35 -1.83
CA ALA A 232 -13.97 10.99 -1.18
C ALA A 232 -13.80 9.80 -0.23
N GLN A 233 -14.61 9.74 0.83
CA GLN A 233 -14.60 8.61 1.76
C GLN A 233 -15.09 7.30 1.09
N SER A 234 -15.94 7.39 0.08
CA SER A 234 -16.38 6.24 -0.71
C SER A 234 -15.23 5.47 -1.37
N GLN A 235 -14.13 6.13 -1.73
CA GLN A 235 -12.93 5.47 -2.25
C GLN A 235 -12.32 4.51 -1.21
N LEU A 236 -12.22 4.95 0.04
CA LEU A 236 -11.72 4.11 1.13
C LEU A 236 -12.67 2.93 1.41
N LYS A 237 -14.00 3.18 1.37
CA LYS A 237 -15.03 2.13 1.53
C LYS A 237 -14.98 1.11 0.40
N ALA A 238 -14.64 1.50 -0.83
CA ALA A 238 -14.46 0.57 -1.95
C ALA A 238 -13.30 -0.40 -1.70
N LEU A 239 -12.16 0.09 -1.17
CA LEU A 239 -10.96 -0.72 -0.92
C LEU A 239 -11.08 -1.58 0.36
N TYR A 240 -11.53 -0.99 1.46
CA TYR A 240 -11.46 -1.60 2.79
C TYR A 240 -12.83 -2.08 3.32
N LYS A 241 -13.90 -1.83 2.57
CA LYS A 241 -15.28 -2.22 2.95
C LYS A 241 -15.61 -1.76 4.38
N ASP A 242 -16.09 -2.65 5.23
CA ASP A 242 -16.48 -2.36 6.62
C ASP A 242 -15.31 -1.86 7.49
N ASN A 243 -14.07 -2.18 7.12
CA ASN A 243 -12.89 -1.70 7.83
C ASN A 243 -12.58 -0.21 7.59
N ALA A 244 -13.16 0.40 6.55
CA ALA A 244 -12.96 1.83 6.25
C ALA A 244 -13.36 2.73 7.42
N ASP A 245 -14.51 2.46 8.04
CA ASP A 245 -14.99 3.24 9.19
C ASP A 245 -14.04 3.10 10.41
N THR A 246 -13.42 1.93 10.58
CA THR A 246 -12.39 1.73 11.61
C THR A 246 -11.11 2.53 11.31
N ILE A 247 -10.69 2.60 10.04
CA ILE A 247 -9.53 3.41 9.63
C ILE A 247 -9.80 4.88 9.92
N ILE A 248 -10.95 5.42 9.49
CA ILE A 248 -11.36 6.81 9.72
C ILE A 248 -11.44 7.10 11.23
N GLY A 249 -12.07 6.20 12.01
CA GLY A 249 -12.22 6.33 13.46
C GLY A 249 -10.91 6.32 14.24
N ASN A 250 -9.84 5.76 13.68
CA ASN A 250 -8.49 5.78 14.25
C ASN A 250 -7.69 7.04 13.87
N CYS A 251 -8.19 7.89 12.98
CA CYS A 251 -7.59 9.18 12.68
C CYS A 251 -7.98 10.20 13.75
N ASP A 252 -7.00 10.73 14.48
CA ASP A 252 -7.23 11.76 15.52
C ASP A 252 -7.60 13.12 14.93
N SER A 253 -7.26 13.35 13.68
CA SER A 253 -7.51 14.61 12.96
C SER A 253 -8.11 14.30 11.60
N ALA A 254 -9.15 15.04 11.22
CA ALA A 254 -9.73 15.04 9.89
C ALA A 254 -9.90 16.47 9.38
N ILE A 255 -9.51 16.71 8.13
CA ILE A 255 -9.67 18.00 7.46
C ILE A 255 -10.52 17.81 6.22
N PHE A 256 -11.64 18.55 6.13
CA PHE A 256 -12.45 18.62 4.93
C PHE A 256 -12.09 19.90 4.16
N LEU A 257 -11.63 19.74 2.94
CA LEU A 257 -11.16 20.83 2.08
C LEU A 257 -12.20 21.23 1.02
N GLY A 258 -13.41 20.69 1.10
CA GLY A 258 -14.46 20.86 0.11
C GLY A 258 -14.67 19.62 -0.74
N GLY A 259 -15.82 19.48 -1.35
CA GLY A 259 -16.19 18.35 -2.19
C GLY A 259 -17.70 18.28 -2.38
N LYS A 260 -18.16 17.41 -3.30
CA LYS A 260 -19.60 17.24 -3.62
C LYS A 260 -20.07 15.79 -3.47
N GLU A 261 -19.22 14.88 -2.99
CA GLU A 261 -19.57 13.48 -2.87
C GLU A 261 -20.52 13.28 -1.66
N LYS A 262 -21.71 12.74 -1.94
CA LYS A 262 -22.83 12.70 -0.99
C LYS A 262 -22.54 11.96 0.31
N THR A 263 -21.82 10.85 0.24
CA THR A 263 -21.52 10.04 1.44
C THR A 263 -20.61 10.82 2.37
N THR A 264 -19.57 11.43 1.84
CA THR A 264 -18.65 12.29 2.61
C THR A 264 -19.37 13.46 3.25
N LEU A 265 -20.21 14.16 2.48
CA LEU A 265 -20.97 15.31 2.99
C LEU A 265 -21.97 14.90 4.08
N LYS A 266 -22.64 13.76 3.92
CA LYS A 266 -23.57 13.23 4.90
C LYS A 266 -22.86 12.84 6.20
N ASP A 267 -21.78 12.05 6.10
CA ASP A 267 -21.00 11.60 7.26
C ASP A 267 -20.41 12.82 8.01
N LEU A 268 -19.98 13.84 7.27
CA LEU A 268 -19.48 15.08 7.85
C LEU A 268 -20.59 15.87 8.58
N SER A 269 -21.75 16.08 7.95
CA SER A 269 -22.89 16.79 8.55
C SER A 269 -23.36 16.11 9.85
N GLU A 270 -23.45 14.77 9.84
CA GLU A 270 -23.82 13.98 11.01
C GLU A 270 -22.77 14.10 12.14
N THR A 271 -21.48 14.11 11.79
CA THR A 271 -20.37 14.22 12.75
C THR A 271 -20.25 15.62 13.35
N LEU A 272 -20.57 16.67 12.59
CA LEU A 272 -20.62 18.05 13.09
C LEU A 272 -21.72 18.23 14.14
N GLY A 273 -22.79 17.44 14.04
CA GLY A 273 -23.89 17.42 15.00
C GLY A 273 -24.94 18.49 14.73
N LYS A 274 -25.76 18.76 15.75
CA LYS A 274 -26.93 19.65 15.64
C LYS A 274 -26.89 20.74 16.71
N GLU A 275 -27.40 21.91 16.36
CA GLU A 275 -27.74 22.98 17.28
C GLU A 275 -29.24 22.95 17.59
N THR A 276 -29.63 23.44 18.77
CA THR A 276 -31.02 23.58 19.12
C THR A 276 -31.49 24.97 18.70
N ILE A 277 -32.49 25.01 17.82
CA ILE A 277 -33.15 26.26 17.45
C ILE A 277 -34.54 26.34 18.06
N ASP A 278 -34.94 27.55 18.47
CA ASP A 278 -36.28 27.85 18.96
C ASP A 278 -37.19 28.24 17.80
N MET A 279 -38.28 27.53 17.63
CA MET A 279 -39.27 27.81 16.60
C MET A 279 -40.57 28.20 17.21
N PHE A 280 -41.10 29.33 16.75
CA PHE A 280 -42.40 29.83 17.16
C PHE A 280 -43.42 29.63 16.04
N ASN A 281 -44.38 28.77 16.26
CA ASN A 281 -45.50 28.61 15.36
C ASN A 281 -46.71 29.42 15.88
N THR A 282 -47.19 30.35 15.07
CA THR A 282 -48.41 31.10 15.35
C THR A 282 -49.57 30.40 14.66
N SER A 283 -50.59 29.98 15.41
CA SER A 283 -51.84 29.52 14.84
C SER A 283 -52.92 30.63 14.98
N ASP A 284 -53.45 31.08 13.85
CA ASP A 284 -54.58 32.04 13.81
C ASP A 284 -55.84 31.25 13.35
N THR A 285 -56.73 31.00 14.32
CA THR A 285 -57.99 30.33 14.00
C THR A 285 -59.05 31.39 13.70
N ARG A 286 -59.45 31.48 12.43
CA ARG A 286 -60.50 32.38 11.95
C ARG A 286 -61.86 31.74 12.10
N GLY A 287 -62.45 31.85 13.31
CA GLY A 287 -63.81 31.45 13.61
C GLY A 287 -64.57 32.58 14.33
N GLN A 288 -65.81 32.35 14.79
CA GLN A 288 -66.61 33.35 15.55
C GLN A 288 -65.92 33.84 16.83
N GLN A 289 -64.96 33.11 17.35
CA GLN A 289 -63.98 33.55 18.38
C GLN A 289 -62.58 33.44 17.80
N ARG A 290 -61.86 34.57 17.63
CA ARG A 290 -60.47 34.59 17.26
C ARG A 290 -59.59 34.10 18.43
N SER A 291 -58.83 33.04 18.20
CA SER A 291 -57.84 32.56 19.16
C SER A 291 -56.45 32.63 18.54
N TYR A 292 -55.52 33.29 19.22
CA TYR A 292 -54.10 33.28 18.87
C TYR A 292 -53.36 32.31 19.80
N GLY A 293 -52.82 31.26 19.25
CA GLY A 293 -51.95 30.33 19.96
C GLY A 293 -50.49 30.54 19.54
N LEU A 294 -49.62 30.72 20.50
CA LEU A 294 -48.15 30.69 20.29
C LEU A 294 -47.65 29.31 20.74
N ASN A 295 -47.21 28.52 19.80
CA ASN A 295 -46.64 27.20 20.10
C ASN A 295 -45.11 27.28 20.01
N TYR A 296 -44.46 27.05 21.12
CA TYR A 296 -42.99 27.06 21.25
C TYR A 296 -42.49 25.64 21.07
N GLN A 297 -41.60 25.43 20.05
CA GLN A 297 -40.97 24.13 19.80
C GLN A 297 -39.44 24.31 19.72
N LYS A 298 -38.73 23.35 20.31
CA LYS A 298 -37.28 23.23 20.15
C LYS A 298 -36.99 22.16 19.08
N LEU A 299 -36.27 22.56 18.05
CA LEU A 299 -35.88 21.67 16.95
C LEU A 299 -34.35 21.57 16.90
N GLY A 300 -33.87 20.37 16.56
CA GLY A 300 -32.46 20.19 16.23
C GLY A 300 -32.24 20.51 14.76
N LYS A 301 -31.44 21.54 14.45
CA LYS A 301 -30.96 21.86 13.11
C LYS A 301 -29.50 21.38 12.98
N GLU A 302 -29.14 20.74 11.86
CA GLU A 302 -27.76 20.42 11.57
C GLU A 302 -26.89 21.68 11.66
N LEU A 303 -25.71 21.59 12.30
CA LEU A 303 -24.78 22.71 12.45
C LEU A 303 -24.34 23.24 11.07
N MET A 304 -24.13 22.30 10.12
CA MET A 304 -24.02 22.55 8.68
C MET A 304 -24.76 21.43 7.95
N SER A 305 -25.72 21.79 7.12
CA SER A 305 -26.45 20.85 6.29
C SER A 305 -25.61 20.36 5.09
N ILE A 306 -26.05 19.28 4.45
CA ILE A 306 -25.34 18.70 3.28
C ILE A 306 -25.19 19.73 2.15
N ASP A 307 -26.22 20.53 1.91
CA ASP A 307 -26.24 21.58 0.89
C ASP A 307 -25.32 22.75 1.24
N GLU A 308 -25.23 23.17 2.50
CA GLU A 308 -24.27 24.18 2.97
C GLU A 308 -22.83 23.69 2.82
N LEU A 309 -22.56 22.41 3.15
CA LEU A 309 -21.25 21.79 2.96
C LEU A 309 -20.85 21.68 1.48
N ALA A 310 -21.82 21.39 0.60
CA ALA A 310 -21.57 21.25 -0.84
C ALA A 310 -21.16 22.57 -1.53
N VAL A 311 -21.51 23.70 -0.93
CA VAL A 311 -21.18 25.07 -1.41
C VAL A 311 -20.17 25.77 -0.51
N LEU A 312 -19.47 25.02 0.34
CA LEU A 312 -18.41 25.58 1.20
C LEU A 312 -17.44 26.40 0.36
N ASP A 313 -17.15 27.63 0.82
CA ASP A 313 -16.21 28.54 0.15
C ASP A 313 -14.85 27.85 -0.09
N GLY A 314 -14.31 28.03 -1.28
CA GLY A 314 -13.04 27.42 -1.71
C GLY A 314 -11.81 27.76 -0.86
N GLY A 315 -11.84 28.90 -0.15
CA GLY A 315 -10.82 29.32 0.81
C GLY A 315 -11.01 28.77 2.22
N LYS A 316 -12.13 28.08 2.50
CA LYS A 316 -12.44 27.53 3.84
C LYS A 316 -12.19 26.03 3.93
N CYS A 317 -11.97 25.57 5.16
CA CYS A 317 -11.87 24.15 5.51
C CYS A 317 -12.55 23.88 6.85
N ILE A 318 -12.92 22.63 7.08
CA ILE A 318 -13.44 22.18 8.37
C ILE A 318 -12.43 21.23 8.99
N LEU A 319 -11.93 21.58 10.17
CA LEU A 319 -10.98 20.79 10.94
C LEU A 319 -11.70 20.12 12.10
N GLN A 320 -11.58 18.81 12.20
CA GLN A 320 -12.03 17.99 13.31
C GLN A 320 -10.83 17.41 14.03
N LEU A 321 -10.77 17.58 15.34
CA LEU A 321 -9.74 17.03 16.23
C LEU A 321 -10.43 16.22 17.33
N ARG A 322 -9.84 15.08 17.70
CA ARG A 322 -10.36 14.28 18.80
C ARG A 322 -10.39 15.07 20.10
N GLY A 323 -11.54 15.10 20.76
CA GLY A 323 -11.72 15.74 22.06
C GLY A 323 -12.02 17.25 22.04
N VAL A 324 -12.11 17.87 20.86
CA VAL A 324 -12.50 19.28 20.70
C VAL A 324 -13.61 19.45 19.70
N ARG A 325 -14.32 20.58 19.79
CA ARG A 325 -15.38 20.90 18.82
C ARG A 325 -14.77 21.18 17.45
N PRO A 326 -15.48 20.90 16.36
CA PRO A 326 -15.03 21.21 15.01
C PRO A 326 -14.74 22.71 14.82
N PHE A 327 -13.79 23.00 13.94
CA PHE A 327 -13.41 24.36 13.56
C PHE A 327 -13.73 24.61 12.08
N LEU A 328 -14.39 25.74 11.80
CA LEU A 328 -14.41 26.32 10.46
C LEU A 328 -13.21 27.29 10.37
N SER A 329 -12.29 27.01 9.47
CA SER A 329 -11.05 27.76 9.34
C SER A 329 -10.76 28.18 7.90
N ASP A 330 -9.85 29.10 7.72
CA ASP A 330 -9.29 29.43 6.40
C ASP A 330 -8.24 28.40 5.99
N LYS A 331 -8.20 28.08 4.70
CA LYS A 331 -7.09 27.32 4.14
C LYS A 331 -5.82 28.15 4.19
N TYR A 332 -4.71 27.49 4.49
CA TYR A 332 -3.42 28.16 4.48
C TYR A 332 -3.02 28.56 3.04
N ASP A 333 -2.64 29.80 2.87
CA ASP A 333 -2.09 30.26 1.59
C ASP A 333 -0.62 29.86 1.50
N ILE A 334 -0.34 28.85 0.66
CA ILE A 334 1.00 28.28 0.50
C ILE A 334 2.02 29.32 0.02
N THR A 335 1.59 30.38 -0.67
CA THR A 335 2.49 31.46 -1.15
C THR A 335 3.13 32.22 -0.01
N GLN A 336 2.55 32.19 1.19
CA GLN A 336 3.08 32.80 2.39
C GLN A 336 4.10 31.94 3.14
N HIS A 337 4.28 30.69 2.70
CA HIS A 337 5.23 29.78 3.35
C HIS A 337 6.68 30.21 3.04
N PRO A 338 7.60 30.27 4.03
CA PRO A 338 8.98 30.70 3.79
C PRO A 338 9.71 29.91 2.70
N ASN A 339 9.36 28.64 2.54
CA ASN A 339 9.97 27.76 1.57
C ASN A 339 9.27 27.78 0.19
N TYR A 340 8.21 28.57 0.00
CA TYR A 340 7.50 28.67 -1.28
C TYR A 340 8.45 29.00 -2.43
N GLN A 341 9.45 29.85 -2.17
CA GLN A 341 10.50 30.23 -3.12
C GLN A 341 11.28 29.06 -3.74
N TYR A 342 11.25 27.86 -3.11
CA TYR A 342 11.94 26.67 -3.61
C TYR A 342 11.03 25.77 -4.47
N LEU A 343 9.77 26.09 -4.62
CA LEU A 343 8.84 25.32 -5.44
C LEU A 343 8.95 25.69 -6.92
N SER A 344 8.65 24.74 -7.79
CA SER A 344 8.57 24.97 -9.25
C SER A 344 7.46 25.96 -9.63
N ASP A 345 6.44 26.13 -8.78
CA ASP A 345 5.38 27.11 -8.97
C ASP A 345 5.86 28.54 -8.78
N TYR A 346 6.85 28.75 -7.93
CA TYR A 346 7.51 30.03 -7.76
C TYR A 346 8.50 30.31 -8.89
N ASP A 347 9.36 29.35 -9.23
CA ASP A 347 10.36 29.45 -10.28
C ASP A 347 10.55 28.09 -10.98
N LYS A 348 10.30 28.03 -12.29
CA LYS A 348 10.46 26.81 -13.10
C LYS A 348 11.86 26.19 -13.02
N ARG A 349 12.89 26.96 -12.66
CA ARG A 349 14.25 26.46 -12.45
C ARG A 349 14.36 25.52 -11.23
N ASN A 350 13.41 25.57 -10.31
CA ASN A 350 13.34 24.68 -9.15
C ASN A 350 12.80 23.28 -9.51
N THR A 351 12.33 23.07 -10.75
CA THR A 351 11.85 21.77 -11.20
C THR A 351 12.98 20.75 -11.15
N LEU A 352 12.75 19.64 -10.42
CA LEU A 352 13.69 18.53 -10.37
C LEU A 352 13.74 17.83 -11.73
N ASN A 353 14.91 17.77 -12.34
CA ASN A 353 15.17 16.95 -13.51
C ASN A 353 15.72 15.60 -13.03
N ILE A 354 14.87 14.57 -13.04
CA ILE A 354 15.19 13.22 -12.56
C ILE A 354 16.31 12.59 -13.37
N GLU A 355 16.31 12.72 -14.70
CA GLU A 355 17.34 12.16 -15.58
C GLU A 355 18.72 12.76 -15.27
N LYS A 356 18.77 14.08 -15.10
CA LYS A 356 20.00 14.77 -14.72
C LYS A 356 20.47 14.34 -13.32
N TYR A 357 19.54 14.18 -12.38
CA TYR A 357 19.85 13.72 -11.02
C TYR A 357 20.43 12.31 -11.04
N LEU A 358 19.80 11.37 -11.74
CA LEU A 358 20.28 9.99 -11.89
C LEU A 358 21.63 9.92 -12.59
N SER A 359 21.83 10.68 -13.69
CA SER A 359 23.11 10.72 -14.38
C SER A 359 24.25 11.28 -13.52
N THR A 360 23.92 12.09 -12.50
CA THR A 360 24.91 12.61 -11.54
C THR A 360 25.24 11.57 -10.46
N LYS A 361 24.26 10.77 -10.04
CA LYS A 361 24.48 9.69 -9.06
C LYS A 361 25.26 8.50 -9.65
N LEU A 362 25.02 8.19 -10.93
CA LEU A 362 25.66 7.09 -11.63
C LEU A 362 27.11 7.35 -12.05
N LYS A 363 27.63 8.56 -11.81
CA LYS A 363 29.07 8.80 -11.99
C LYS A 363 29.82 8.13 -10.84
N PRO A 364 30.68 7.11 -11.13
CA PRO A 364 31.55 6.56 -10.11
C PRO A 364 32.37 7.68 -9.49
N LYS A 365 32.51 7.68 -8.17
CA LYS A 365 33.40 8.61 -7.48
C LYS A 365 34.78 8.41 -8.04
N ALA A 366 35.47 9.49 -8.39
CA ALA A 366 36.80 9.44 -9.02
C ALA A 366 37.87 8.70 -8.19
N ASP A 367 37.59 8.40 -6.93
CA ASP A 367 38.47 7.72 -5.98
C ASP A 367 38.21 6.21 -5.82
N GLU A 368 37.20 5.65 -6.51
CA GLU A 368 36.97 4.20 -6.50
C GLU A 368 37.85 3.54 -7.58
N VAL A 369 38.93 2.91 -7.14
CA VAL A 369 39.81 2.08 -8.01
C VAL A 369 39.07 0.76 -8.26
N TYR A 370 38.60 0.58 -9.50
CA TYR A 370 38.05 -0.70 -9.94
C TYR A 370 39.19 -1.56 -10.51
N ASP A 371 39.40 -2.74 -9.96
CA ASP A 371 40.25 -3.75 -10.60
C ASP A 371 39.53 -4.29 -11.84
N VAL A 372 40.02 -3.88 -13.02
CA VAL A 372 39.49 -4.39 -14.29
C VAL A 372 40.24 -5.68 -14.62
N TYR A 373 39.56 -6.82 -14.52
CA TYR A 373 40.07 -8.10 -15.00
C TYR A 373 39.67 -8.27 -16.47
N GLU A 374 40.66 -8.26 -17.37
CA GLU A 374 40.44 -8.68 -18.76
C GLU A 374 40.35 -10.23 -18.78
N ILE A 375 39.16 -10.74 -19.09
CA ILE A 375 38.95 -12.16 -19.35
C ILE A 375 39.31 -12.42 -20.81
N ASN A 376 40.50 -13.03 -21.04
CA ASN A 376 40.86 -13.48 -22.36
C ASN A 376 40.06 -14.74 -22.72
N LEU A 377 39.00 -14.61 -23.51
CA LEU A 377 38.17 -15.71 -23.98
C LEU A 377 38.80 -16.58 -25.10
N THR A 378 40.07 -16.37 -25.45
CA THR A 378 40.78 -17.06 -26.52
C THR A 378 41.84 -18.05 -26.04
N ALA A 379 41.89 -18.41 -24.76
CA ALA A 379 42.76 -19.50 -24.31
C ALA A 379 42.13 -20.86 -24.68
N GLU A 380 42.60 -21.49 -25.74
CA GLU A 380 42.33 -22.90 -26.01
C GLU A 380 42.80 -23.77 -24.81
N PRO A 381 42.08 -24.85 -24.46
CA PRO A 381 42.50 -25.73 -23.37
C PRO A 381 43.78 -26.43 -23.79
N GLU A 382 44.87 -26.24 -23.01
CA GLU A 382 46.07 -27.06 -23.13
C GLU A 382 45.69 -28.54 -22.90
N THR A 383 45.80 -29.31 -23.94
CA THR A 383 45.74 -30.79 -23.90
C THR A 383 46.94 -31.34 -23.18
N ALA A 384 46.76 -31.96 -22.05
CA ALA A 384 47.68 -32.91 -21.43
C ALA A 384 46.99 -34.24 -21.19
#